data_2c3f8fd587bd3474886b6b22030a29a5
#
_entry.id   2c3f8fd587bd3474886b6b22030a29a5
#
_cell.length_a   1.000
_cell.length_b   1.000
_cell.length_c   1.000
_cell.angle_alpha   90.00
_cell.angle_beta   90.00
_cell.angle_gamma   90.00
#
_symmetry.space_group_name_H-M   'P 1'
#
loop_
_entity.id
_entity.type
_entity.pdbx_description
1 polymer ?
#
loop_
_entity_poly.entity_id
_entity_poly.type
_entity_poly.pdbx_seq_one_letter_code
_entity_poly.pdbx_strand_id
1 'polypeptide(L)'
;MTQEEITISRDRMRFTKDKLSANAIIAAIVLDCLYFVSIYQSDVSTWYYNWVIGASIIFNLLFLLTAFLASEGVKNRKTGFTIPLILLGAFQIVRIFYLPAKAHAAVVVIAGVETLVMGNGQYLYTVVCLAISAVCCIFAAVNSHINNKKLAAHMQTIETKTA
;
A
#
# COMPACT_ATOMS: atom_id res chain seq x y z
N MET A 1 -0.86 -10.83 -41.77
CA MET A 1 -1.30 -11.31 -40.44
C MET A 1 -2.42 -12.30 -40.66
N THR A 2 -2.22 -13.54 -40.25
CA THR A 2 -3.26 -14.56 -40.27
C THR A 2 -4.30 -14.29 -39.20
N GLN A 3 -5.52 -14.86 -39.31
CA GLN A 3 -6.57 -14.73 -38.28
C GLN A 3 -6.10 -15.22 -36.92
N GLU A 4 -5.20 -16.21 -36.86
CA GLU A 4 -4.57 -16.71 -35.66
C GLU A 4 -3.64 -15.66 -34.99
N GLU A 5 -2.80 -14.97 -35.76
CA GLU A 5 -1.92 -13.92 -35.26
C GLU A 5 -2.72 -12.75 -34.69
N ILE A 6 -3.85 -12.41 -35.26
CA ILE A 6 -4.76 -11.38 -34.77
C ILE A 6 -5.38 -11.82 -33.45
N THR A 7 -5.79 -13.08 -33.32
CA THR A 7 -6.37 -13.62 -32.08
C THR A 7 -5.35 -13.68 -30.97
N ILE A 8 -4.13 -14.15 -31.23
CA ILE A 8 -3.01 -14.20 -30.31
C ILE A 8 -2.63 -12.78 -29.84
N SER A 9 -2.58 -11.82 -30.76
CA SER A 9 -2.29 -10.42 -30.44
C SER A 9 -3.38 -9.79 -29.55
N ARG A 10 -4.66 -10.10 -29.85
CA ARG A 10 -5.81 -9.62 -29.07
C ARG A 10 -5.84 -10.24 -27.65
N ASP A 11 -5.55 -11.52 -27.53
CA ASP A 11 -5.44 -12.22 -26.27
C ASP A 11 -4.25 -11.72 -25.44
N ARG A 12 -3.12 -11.44 -26.07
CA ARG A 12 -1.98 -10.77 -25.42
C ARG A 12 -2.37 -9.42 -24.84
N MET A 13 -3.10 -8.59 -25.59
CA MET A 13 -3.55 -7.28 -25.11
C MET A 13 -4.53 -7.38 -23.94
N ARG A 14 -5.35 -8.41 -23.87
CA ARG A 14 -6.26 -8.67 -22.75
C ARG A 14 -5.54 -8.91 -21.42
N PHE A 15 -4.33 -9.49 -21.48
CA PHE A 15 -3.52 -9.81 -20.29
C PHE A 15 -2.40 -8.79 -19.99
N THR A 16 -2.26 -7.73 -20.78
CA THR A 16 -1.09 -6.83 -20.70
C THR A 16 -1.07 -5.91 -19.48
N LYS A 17 -2.22 -5.59 -18.87
CA LYS A 17 -2.25 -4.61 -17.77
C LYS A 17 -3.16 -5.07 -16.63
N ASP A 18 -2.61 -5.11 -15.43
CA ASP A 18 -3.36 -5.31 -14.18
C ASP A 18 -3.71 -3.96 -13.54
N LYS A 19 -4.76 -3.33 -14.09
CA LYS A 19 -5.23 -2.03 -13.59
C LYS A 19 -5.84 -2.10 -12.20
N LEU A 20 -6.50 -3.23 -11.87
CA LEU A 20 -7.19 -3.38 -10.59
C LEU A 20 -6.21 -3.37 -9.42
N SER A 21 -5.16 -4.20 -9.50
CA SER A 21 -4.11 -4.24 -8.48
C SER A 21 -3.36 -2.91 -8.39
N ALA A 22 -3.06 -2.28 -9.54
CA ALA A 22 -2.41 -0.97 -9.56
C ALA A 22 -3.27 0.11 -8.88
N ASN A 23 -4.57 0.15 -9.16
CA ASN A 23 -5.49 1.12 -8.53
C ASN A 23 -5.64 0.88 -7.02
N ALA A 24 -5.64 -0.37 -6.57
CA ALA A 24 -5.65 -0.69 -5.14
C ALA A 24 -4.40 -0.15 -4.43
N ILE A 25 -3.22 -0.24 -5.05
CA ILE A 25 -1.99 0.34 -4.51
C ILE A 25 -2.07 1.87 -4.47
N ILE A 26 -2.62 2.51 -5.50
CA ILE A 26 -2.83 3.97 -5.49
C ILE A 26 -3.78 4.38 -4.36
N ALA A 27 -4.85 3.60 -4.12
CA ALA A 27 -5.74 3.84 -2.97
C ALA A 27 -4.98 3.71 -1.63
N ALA A 28 -4.09 2.73 -1.49
CA ALA A 28 -3.24 2.60 -0.31
C ALA A 28 -2.33 3.82 -0.10
N ILE A 29 -1.75 4.37 -1.18
CA ILE A 29 -0.94 5.59 -1.15
C ILE A 29 -1.76 6.79 -0.66
N VAL A 30 -2.98 6.98 -1.20
CA VAL A 30 -3.86 8.07 -0.78
C VAL A 30 -4.21 7.97 0.70
N LEU A 31 -4.54 6.77 1.19
CA LEU A 31 -4.85 6.54 2.61
C LEU A 31 -3.64 6.79 3.52
N ASP A 32 -2.44 6.44 3.07
CA ASP A 32 -1.21 6.73 3.80
C ASP A 32 -0.91 8.23 3.85
N CYS A 33 -1.17 8.97 2.76
CA CYS A 33 -1.09 10.44 2.76
C CYS A 33 -2.10 11.07 3.74
N LEU A 34 -3.33 10.57 3.81
CA LEU A 34 -4.34 11.03 4.75
C LEU A 34 -3.93 10.76 6.22
N TYR A 35 -3.38 9.59 6.48
CA TYR A 35 -2.75 9.27 7.77
C TYR A 35 -1.64 10.27 8.10
N PHE A 36 -0.72 10.49 7.16
CA PHE A 36 0.40 11.40 7.34
C PHE A 36 -0.07 12.82 7.69
N VAL A 37 -1.01 13.37 6.94
CA VAL A 37 -1.59 14.69 7.19
C VAL A 37 -2.22 14.77 8.58
N SER A 38 -2.99 13.75 8.98
CA SER A 38 -3.62 13.71 10.31
C SER A 38 -2.61 13.76 11.46
N ILE A 39 -1.46 13.09 11.32
CA ILE A 39 -0.41 13.11 12.34
C ILE A 39 0.33 14.45 12.36
N TYR A 40 0.69 14.99 11.21
CA TYR A 40 1.58 16.15 11.13
C TYR A 40 0.86 17.51 11.25
N GLN A 41 -0.46 17.55 11.10
CA GLN A 41 -1.27 18.74 11.37
C GLN A 41 -1.82 18.79 12.80
N SER A 42 -1.51 17.82 13.64
CA SER A 42 -2.00 17.73 15.01
C SER A 42 -0.90 17.94 16.05
N ASP A 43 -1.31 18.13 17.32
CA ASP A 43 -0.40 18.27 18.45
C ASP A 43 0.50 17.05 18.68
N VAL A 44 0.16 15.89 18.11
CA VAL A 44 1.00 14.69 18.12
C VAL A 44 2.37 14.95 17.54
N SER A 45 2.47 15.76 16.48
CA SER A 45 3.74 16.12 15.84
C SER A 45 4.63 16.94 16.79
N THR A 46 4.04 17.81 17.59
CA THR A 46 4.76 18.66 18.53
C THR A 46 5.26 17.86 19.74
N TRP A 47 4.47 16.93 20.23
CA TRP A 47 4.83 16.09 21.37
C TRP A 47 5.94 15.08 21.05
N TYR A 48 5.94 14.52 19.83
CA TYR A 48 6.99 13.61 19.34
C TYR A 48 8.11 14.33 18.57
N TYR A 49 8.33 15.62 18.81
CA TYR A 49 9.38 16.39 18.14
C TYR A 49 10.78 15.87 18.52
N ASN A 50 11.11 14.69 18.01
CA ASN A 50 12.34 13.95 18.24
C ASN A 50 12.72 13.17 16.98
N TRP A 51 13.82 12.44 17.04
CA TRP A 51 14.25 11.49 16.00
C TRP A 51 13.15 10.48 15.61
N VAL A 52 12.18 10.20 16.48
CA VAL A 52 11.00 9.34 16.21
C VAL A 52 10.16 9.90 15.05
N ILE A 53 9.94 11.22 15.01
CA ILE A 53 9.25 11.87 13.89
C ILE A 53 10.09 11.80 12.63
N GLY A 54 11.40 12.08 12.72
CA GLY A 54 12.31 11.97 11.58
C GLY A 54 12.29 10.56 10.97
N ALA A 55 12.37 9.53 11.80
CA ALA A 55 12.24 8.14 11.36
C ALA A 55 10.87 7.86 10.72
N SER A 56 9.78 8.36 11.32
CA SER A 56 8.43 8.20 10.76
C SER A 56 8.28 8.85 9.38
N ILE A 57 8.87 10.03 9.17
CA ILE A 57 8.88 10.70 7.86
C ILE A 57 9.64 9.86 6.83
N ILE A 58 10.84 9.39 7.18
CA ILE A 58 11.66 8.56 6.28
C ILE A 58 10.90 7.28 5.89
N PHE A 59 10.30 6.59 6.86
CA PHE A 59 9.49 5.41 6.59
C PHE A 59 8.29 5.69 5.71
N ASN A 60 7.63 6.85 5.90
CA ASN A 60 6.52 7.26 5.06
C ASN A 60 6.95 7.49 3.62
N LEU A 61 8.06 8.19 3.41
CA LEU A 61 8.63 8.42 2.08
C LEU A 61 9.04 7.10 1.40
N LEU A 62 9.67 6.18 2.14
CA LEU A 62 10.02 4.86 1.63
C LEU A 62 8.77 4.05 1.24
N PHE A 63 7.71 4.11 2.05
CA PHE A 63 6.44 3.47 1.73
C PHE A 63 5.87 4.04 0.42
N LEU A 64 5.75 5.36 0.31
CA LEU A 64 5.19 6.02 -0.88
C LEU A 64 5.98 5.68 -2.14
N LEU A 65 7.32 5.77 -2.07
CA LEU A 65 8.19 5.45 -3.20
C LEU A 65 8.06 3.98 -3.61
N THR A 66 8.13 3.06 -2.65
CA THR A 66 8.05 1.62 -2.93
C THR A 66 6.66 1.23 -3.45
N ALA A 67 5.59 1.77 -2.87
CA ALA A 67 4.22 1.54 -3.32
C ALA A 67 3.99 2.08 -4.74
N PHE A 68 4.50 3.27 -5.06
CA PHE A 68 4.42 3.84 -6.40
C PHE A 68 5.13 2.97 -7.44
N LEU A 69 6.38 2.57 -7.15
CA LEU A 69 7.14 1.65 -8.02
C LEU A 69 6.43 0.30 -8.18
N ALA A 70 5.87 -0.22 -7.09
CA ALA A 70 5.11 -1.48 -7.10
C ALA A 70 3.82 -1.34 -7.95
N SER A 71 3.12 -0.20 -7.89
CA SER A 71 1.94 0.05 -8.71
C SER A 71 2.27 -0.04 -10.20
N GLU A 72 3.33 0.62 -10.66
CA GLU A 72 3.76 0.54 -12.06
C GLU A 72 4.30 -0.85 -12.42
N GLY A 73 5.00 -1.52 -11.51
CA GLY A 73 5.50 -2.88 -11.72
C GLY A 73 4.36 -3.89 -11.88
N VAL A 74 3.36 -3.85 -10.99
CA VAL A 74 2.18 -4.72 -11.01
C VAL A 74 1.29 -4.45 -12.22
N LYS A 75 1.07 -3.18 -12.56
CA LYS A 75 0.36 -2.78 -13.76
C LYS A 75 0.93 -3.44 -15.01
N ASN A 76 2.24 -3.56 -15.11
CA ASN A 76 2.97 -4.21 -16.20
C ASN A 76 3.24 -5.72 -15.97
N ARG A 77 2.56 -6.34 -14.99
CA ARG A 77 2.61 -7.77 -14.64
C ARG A 77 4.02 -8.31 -14.35
N LYS A 78 4.87 -7.47 -13.73
CA LYS A 78 6.16 -7.91 -13.23
C LYS A 78 5.97 -8.71 -11.94
N THR A 79 6.46 -9.95 -11.92
CA THR A 79 6.25 -10.90 -10.81
C THR A 79 7.00 -10.54 -9.53
N GLY A 80 8.09 -9.76 -9.62
CA GLY A 80 8.94 -9.40 -8.47
C GLY A 80 8.29 -8.49 -7.42
N PHE A 81 7.14 -7.87 -7.70
CA PHE A 81 6.51 -6.90 -6.79
C PHE A 81 5.53 -7.50 -5.80
N THR A 82 5.21 -8.79 -5.89
CA THR A 82 4.28 -9.47 -4.95
C THR A 82 4.83 -9.45 -3.51
N ILE A 83 6.09 -9.83 -3.32
CA ILE A 83 6.72 -9.87 -2.00
C ILE A 83 6.84 -8.47 -1.38
N PRO A 84 7.38 -7.45 -2.06
CA PRO A 84 7.37 -6.07 -1.56
C PRO A 84 5.99 -5.58 -1.11
N LEU A 85 4.92 -5.89 -1.85
CA LEU A 85 3.57 -5.48 -1.49
C LEU A 85 3.05 -6.14 -0.21
N ILE A 86 3.34 -7.42 0.00
CA ILE A 86 3.01 -8.12 1.25
C ILE A 86 3.75 -7.47 2.42
N LEU A 87 5.04 -7.19 2.24
CA LEU A 87 5.85 -6.51 3.26
C LEU A 87 5.33 -5.11 3.57
N LEU A 88 4.93 -4.34 2.55
CA LEU A 88 4.31 -3.02 2.75
C LEU A 88 3.00 -3.13 3.53
N GLY A 89 2.13 -4.10 3.21
CA GLY A 89 0.89 -4.34 3.95
C GLY A 89 1.15 -4.70 5.41
N ALA A 90 2.08 -5.62 5.67
CA ALA A 90 2.49 -5.99 7.03
C ALA A 90 3.07 -4.79 7.79
N PHE A 91 3.88 -3.98 7.12
CA PHE A 91 4.48 -2.78 7.70
C PHE A 91 3.42 -1.74 8.11
N GLN A 92 2.36 -1.55 7.33
CA GLN A 92 1.25 -0.66 7.71
C GLN A 92 0.55 -1.12 8.99
N ILE A 93 0.41 -2.43 9.20
CA ILE A 93 -0.15 -2.99 10.44
C ILE A 93 0.79 -2.67 11.62
N VAL A 94 2.09 -2.87 11.47
CA VAL A 94 3.07 -2.55 12.52
C VAL A 94 3.04 -1.07 12.89
N ARG A 95 2.84 -0.17 11.93
CA ARG A 95 2.75 1.28 12.16
C ARG A 95 1.60 1.67 13.07
N ILE A 96 0.48 0.92 13.08
CA ILE A 96 -0.65 1.18 14.00
C ILE A 96 -0.18 1.14 15.46
N PHE A 97 0.68 0.18 15.79
CA PHE A 97 1.18 -0.02 17.16
C PHE A 97 2.35 0.91 17.51
N TYR A 98 3.01 1.48 16.50
CA TYR A 98 4.20 2.31 16.74
C TYR A 98 3.84 3.73 17.17
N LEU A 99 3.21 4.53 16.32
CA LEU A 99 2.91 5.94 16.60
C LEU A 99 1.48 6.15 17.14
N PRO A 100 0.41 5.73 16.45
CA PRO A 100 -0.97 5.97 16.89
C PRO A 100 -1.26 5.39 18.27
N ALA A 101 -0.89 4.13 18.53
CA ALA A 101 -1.15 3.50 19.82
C ALA A 101 -0.38 4.17 20.97
N LYS A 102 0.88 4.55 20.74
CA LYS A 102 1.67 5.27 21.77
C LYS A 102 1.15 6.67 22.02
N ALA A 103 0.77 7.41 20.98
CA ALA A 103 0.24 8.76 21.12
C ALA A 103 -1.13 8.76 21.82
N HIS A 104 -1.96 7.75 21.53
CA HIS A 104 -3.26 7.59 22.20
C HIS A 104 -3.13 7.21 23.70
N ALA A 105 -2.11 6.44 24.05
CA ALA A 105 -1.83 6.08 25.46
C ALA A 105 -1.13 7.19 26.25
N ALA A 106 -0.62 8.23 25.58
CA ALA A 106 0.12 9.31 26.24
C ALA A 106 -0.82 10.41 26.72
N VAL A 107 -0.55 10.91 27.93
CA VAL A 107 -1.28 12.01 28.57
C VAL A 107 -0.33 13.19 28.74
N VAL A 108 -0.79 14.38 28.41
CA VAL A 108 -0.08 15.65 28.62
C VAL A 108 -0.91 16.53 29.54
N VAL A 109 -0.27 17.20 30.50
CA VAL A 109 -0.92 18.17 31.39
C VAL A 109 -0.81 19.56 30.76
N ILE A 110 -1.92 20.12 30.30
CA ILE A 110 -2.01 21.47 29.75
C ILE A 110 -2.85 22.31 30.69
N ALA A 111 -2.27 23.37 31.25
CA ALA A 111 -2.93 24.28 32.20
C ALA A 111 -3.56 23.56 33.41
N GLY A 112 -2.94 22.47 33.89
CA GLY A 112 -3.43 21.69 35.03
C GLY A 112 -4.52 20.67 34.69
N VAL A 113 -4.88 20.51 33.44
CA VAL A 113 -5.85 19.51 32.96
C VAL A 113 -5.12 18.40 32.18
N GLU A 114 -5.37 17.15 32.57
CA GLU A 114 -4.87 16.00 31.85
C GLU A 114 -5.62 15.82 30.52
N THR A 115 -4.90 15.86 29.40
CA THR A 115 -5.44 15.68 28.06
C THR A 115 -4.67 14.59 27.32
N LEU A 116 -5.37 13.79 26.51
CA LEU A 116 -4.74 12.80 25.63
C LEU A 116 -3.98 13.52 24.49
N VAL A 117 -2.76 13.08 24.21
CA VAL A 117 -1.97 13.59 23.07
C VAL A 117 -2.69 13.33 21.75
N MET A 118 -3.37 12.19 21.64
CA MET A 118 -4.22 11.84 20.49
C MET A 118 -5.63 11.50 20.99
N GLY A 119 -6.62 12.27 20.58
CA GLY A 119 -8.01 12.00 20.90
C GLY A 119 -8.55 10.74 20.24
N ASN A 120 -9.63 10.16 20.81
CA ASN A 120 -10.25 8.92 20.32
C ASN A 120 -10.63 8.96 18.85
N GLY A 121 -11.18 10.08 18.37
CA GLY A 121 -11.58 10.25 16.98
C GLY A 121 -10.41 10.21 16.01
N GLN A 122 -9.33 10.91 16.35
CA GLN A 122 -8.09 10.92 15.55
C GLN A 122 -7.42 9.55 15.55
N TYR A 123 -7.37 8.88 16.71
CA TYR A 123 -6.85 7.52 16.81
C TYR A 123 -7.60 6.56 15.90
N LEU A 124 -8.95 6.55 15.98
CA LEU A 124 -9.78 5.70 15.13
C LEU A 124 -9.55 6.00 13.64
N TYR A 125 -9.51 7.28 13.26
CA TYR A 125 -9.26 7.69 11.88
C TYR A 125 -7.91 7.19 11.37
N THR A 126 -6.83 7.36 12.13
CA THR A 126 -5.48 6.92 11.74
C THR A 126 -5.37 5.40 11.63
N VAL A 127 -5.99 4.67 12.58
CA VAL A 127 -6.02 3.19 12.55
C VAL A 127 -6.79 2.69 11.32
N VAL A 128 -7.94 3.28 11.01
CA VAL A 128 -8.75 2.91 9.84
C VAL A 128 -7.99 3.17 8.55
N CYS A 129 -7.34 4.34 8.40
CA CYS A 129 -6.53 4.64 7.22
C CYS A 129 -5.41 3.62 7.00
N LEU A 130 -4.65 3.30 8.05
CA LEU A 130 -3.55 2.33 7.97
C LEU A 130 -4.06 0.90 7.73
N ALA A 131 -5.15 0.49 8.38
CA ALA A 131 -5.74 -0.84 8.19
C ALA A 131 -6.25 -1.04 6.76
N ILE A 132 -6.99 -0.08 6.21
CA ILE A 132 -7.48 -0.17 4.83
C ILE A 132 -6.31 -0.11 3.85
N SER A 133 -5.29 0.72 4.09
CA SER A 133 -4.06 0.76 3.28
C SER A 133 -3.37 -0.60 3.26
N ALA A 134 -3.25 -1.28 4.42
CA ALA A 134 -2.70 -2.63 4.52
C ALA A 134 -3.51 -3.64 3.70
N VAL A 135 -4.83 -3.62 3.83
CA VAL A 135 -5.74 -4.50 3.06
C VAL A 135 -5.58 -4.27 1.56
N CYS A 136 -5.50 -3.01 1.11
CA CYS A 136 -5.29 -2.68 -0.30
C CYS A 136 -3.96 -3.24 -0.83
N CYS A 137 -2.86 -3.13 -0.07
CA CYS A 137 -1.56 -3.68 -0.45
C CYS A 137 -1.59 -5.21 -0.54
N ILE A 138 -2.17 -5.89 0.45
CA ILE A 138 -2.29 -7.36 0.47
C ILE A 138 -3.21 -7.84 -0.67
N PHE A 139 -4.35 -7.18 -0.87
CA PHE A 139 -5.26 -7.47 -1.98
C PHE A 139 -4.55 -7.34 -3.33
N ALA A 140 -3.81 -6.25 -3.54
CA ALA A 140 -3.05 -6.04 -4.77
C ALA A 140 -1.98 -7.13 -4.99
N ALA A 141 -1.30 -7.56 -3.93
CA ALA A 141 -0.31 -8.63 -3.98
C ALA A 141 -0.94 -9.97 -4.41
N VAL A 142 -2.04 -10.36 -3.77
CA VAL A 142 -2.76 -11.61 -4.05
C VAL A 142 -3.34 -11.60 -5.46
N ASN A 143 -4.04 -10.53 -5.83
CA ASN A 143 -4.65 -10.40 -7.15
C ASN A 143 -3.60 -10.39 -8.27
N SER A 144 -2.49 -9.66 -8.09
CA SER A 144 -1.36 -9.64 -9.02
C SER A 144 -0.74 -11.02 -9.18
N HIS A 145 -0.56 -11.77 -8.07
CA HIS A 145 -0.03 -13.12 -8.12
C HIS A 145 -0.93 -14.07 -8.93
N ILE A 146 -2.24 -14.04 -8.67
CA ILE A 146 -3.24 -14.85 -9.41
C ILE A 146 -3.22 -14.51 -10.89
N ASN A 147 -3.21 -13.21 -11.23
CA ASN A 147 -3.22 -12.74 -12.60
C ASN A 147 -1.92 -13.08 -13.34
N ASN A 148 -0.78 -13.08 -12.66
CA ASN A 148 0.50 -13.49 -13.24
C ASN A 148 0.54 -15.00 -13.50
N LYS A 149 -0.04 -15.82 -12.62
CA LYS A 149 -0.19 -17.27 -12.86
C LYS A 149 -1.07 -17.55 -14.07
N LYS A 150 -2.21 -16.85 -14.20
CA LYS A 150 -3.09 -16.98 -15.37
C LYS A 150 -2.38 -16.60 -16.67
N LEU A 151 -1.57 -15.53 -16.64
CA LEU A 151 -0.78 -15.13 -17.80
C LEU A 151 0.25 -16.20 -18.17
N ALA A 152 0.98 -16.75 -17.21
CA ALA A 152 1.98 -17.79 -17.44
C ALA A 152 1.35 -19.05 -18.05
N ALA A 153 0.21 -19.51 -17.50
CA ALA A 153 -0.53 -20.64 -18.06
C ALA A 153 -1.02 -20.40 -19.50
N HIS A 154 -1.49 -19.18 -19.78
CA HIS A 154 -1.92 -18.80 -21.13
C HIS A 154 -0.73 -18.80 -22.13
N MET A 155 0.43 -18.28 -21.72
CA MET A 155 1.62 -18.30 -22.56
C MET A 155 2.09 -19.72 -22.88
N GLN A 156 2.09 -20.65 -21.91
CA GLN A 156 2.41 -22.06 -22.14
C GLN A 156 1.46 -22.74 -23.15
N THR A 157 0.15 -22.39 -23.10
CA THR A 157 -0.84 -22.94 -24.04
C THR A 157 -0.62 -22.45 -25.48
N ILE A 158 -0.07 -21.24 -25.65
CA ILE A 158 0.26 -20.70 -26.98
C ILE A 158 1.54 -21.39 -27.51
N GLU A 159 2.56 -21.53 -26.67
CA GLU A 159 3.82 -22.19 -27.07
C GLU A 159 3.60 -23.64 -27.49
N THR A 160 2.75 -24.40 -26.79
CA THR A 160 2.40 -25.79 -27.18
C THR A 160 1.56 -25.90 -28.43
N LYS A 161 0.88 -24.83 -28.85
CA LYS A 161 0.12 -24.82 -30.13
C LYS A 161 0.97 -24.41 -31.34
N THR A 162 2.10 -23.76 -31.11
CA THR A 162 3.01 -23.28 -32.15
C THR A 162 4.21 -24.19 -32.39
N ALA A 163 4.44 -25.17 -31.51
CA ALA A 163 5.41 -26.26 -31.67
C ALA A 163 4.78 -27.48 -32.32
#